data_fb653b94332bb89c723d60b11f2199d2
#
_entry.id   fb653b94332bb89c723d60b11f2199d2
#
_cell.length_a   1.000
_cell.length_b   1.000
_cell.length_c   1.000
_cell.angle_alpha   90.00
_cell.angle_beta   90.00
_cell.angle_gamma   90.00
#
_symmetry.space_group_name_H-M   'P 1'
#
loop_
_entity.id
_entity.type
_entity.pdbx_description
1 polymer ?
#
loop_
_entity_poly.entity_id
_entity_poly.type
_entity_poly.pdbx_seq_one_letter_code
_entity_poly.pdbx_strand_id
1 'polypeptide(L)'
;MTVVKDSGQRALAPPFTEEHQELRETVRRFVEKEIAPHVMEWEEAREFPRELFNRCAELGFLGLKFPEEYGGQGGSHLHDAIWVEELSRRGASGGVAAGLNAHSSIAMPPIFNFGDEWQRQRWLVPGIAGEKIGALGITEPGAGSDVASIRTSAKRVDGGFLVNGSKTFITNGVRADFMVCAVKTTEEGGHGGISFLVLESDMPGYEVTSKLEKLGWHASDTGEIAFSDVFVPEEHLLGEENGGFQQIMANFAWERLLMSIGAIGAMDRLIEVSVNYAKERQAFGRPIGSFQAIRHKIAMMATRTEASRAFAYDTLRRFREGE
;
A
#
# COMPACT_ATOMS: atom_id res chain seq x y z
N MET A 1 33.32 14.31 -15.27
CA MET A 1 32.28 13.44 -14.69
C MET A 1 30.95 13.98 -15.19
N THR A 2 30.38 13.30 -16.17
CA THR A 2 29.09 13.71 -16.74
C THR A 2 28.08 13.63 -15.62
N VAL A 3 27.55 14.77 -15.24
CA VAL A 3 26.41 14.88 -14.33
C VAL A 3 25.35 13.93 -14.90
N VAL A 4 24.92 12.94 -14.11
CA VAL A 4 23.59 12.37 -14.34
C VAL A 4 22.70 13.60 -14.19
N LYS A 5 22.37 14.24 -15.32
CA LYS A 5 21.31 15.23 -15.32
C LYS A 5 20.14 14.51 -14.68
N ASP A 6 19.55 15.16 -13.69
CA ASP A 6 18.19 14.81 -13.31
C ASP A 6 17.38 14.91 -14.62
N SER A 7 17.36 13.81 -15.33
CA SER A 7 16.51 13.66 -16.49
C SER A 7 15.11 13.49 -15.88
N GLY A 8 14.49 14.63 -15.58
CA GLY A 8 13.06 14.70 -15.30
C GLY A 8 12.21 14.07 -16.40
N GLN A 9 12.86 13.64 -17.45
CA GLN A 9 12.36 12.80 -18.52
C GLN A 9 13.21 11.55 -18.60
N ARG A 10 12.85 10.51 -17.79
CA ARG A 10 13.24 9.17 -18.19
C ARG A 10 12.63 8.88 -19.54
N ALA A 11 13.46 8.41 -20.49
CA ALA A 11 12.96 7.87 -21.74
C ALA A 11 11.82 6.89 -21.41
N LEU A 12 10.72 6.99 -22.14
CA LEU A 12 9.59 6.07 -22.07
C LEU A 12 10.13 4.63 -22.18
N ALA A 13 10.17 3.95 -21.04
CA ALA A 13 10.56 2.54 -21.02
C ALA A 13 9.26 1.70 -21.01
N PRO A 14 9.15 0.70 -21.89
CA PRO A 14 8.01 -0.20 -21.78
C PRO A 14 7.85 -0.74 -20.35
N PRO A 15 6.61 -0.89 -19.86
CA PRO A 15 5.34 -0.85 -20.60
C PRO A 15 4.63 0.52 -20.62
N PHE A 16 5.29 1.61 -20.23
CA PHE A 16 4.67 2.94 -20.10
C PHE A 16 4.55 3.69 -21.43
N THR A 17 3.52 4.55 -21.55
CA THR A 17 3.21 5.41 -22.70
C THR A 17 3.38 6.88 -22.35
N GLU A 18 3.14 7.80 -23.30
CA GLU A 18 3.16 9.25 -23.07
C GLU A 18 2.13 9.68 -22.01
N GLU A 19 0.92 9.15 -22.04
CA GLU A 19 -0.11 9.36 -21.02
C GLU A 19 0.39 9.01 -19.61
N HIS A 20 1.06 7.88 -19.48
CA HIS A 20 1.67 7.47 -18.23
C HIS A 20 2.78 8.43 -17.76
N GLN A 21 3.50 9.06 -18.70
CA GLN A 21 4.50 10.07 -18.36
C GLN A 21 3.85 11.36 -17.85
N GLU A 22 2.73 11.79 -18.43
CA GLU A 22 1.96 12.95 -17.94
C GLU A 22 1.42 12.72 -16.52
N LEU A 23 0.89 11.51 -16.25
CA LEU A 23 0.50 11.13 -14.91
C LEU A 23 1.69 11.18 -13.94
N ARG A 24 2.85 10.63 -14.33
CA ARG A 24 4.08 10.65 -13.53
C ARG A 24 4.48 12.08 -13.13
N GLU A 25 4.43 13.02 -14.08
CA GLU A 25 4.74 14.43 -13.83
C GLU A 25 3.71 15.10 -12.91
N THR A 26 2.45 14.70 -13.03
CA THR A 26 1.36 15.22 -12.17
C THR A 26 1.51 14.71 -10.74
N VAL A 27 1.73 13.42 -10.56
CA VAL A 27 1.99 12.81 -9.23
C VAL A 27 3.24 13.44 -8.61
N ARG A 28 4.33 13.57 -9.37
CA ARG A 28 5.57 14.18 -8.88
C ARG A 28 5.33 15.58 -8.35
N ARG A 29 4.67 16.45 -9.11
CA ARG A 29 4.37 17.83 -8.69
C ARG A 29 3.55 17.88 -7.42
N PHE A 30 2.54 17.02 -7.30
CA PHE A 30 1.74 16.90 -6.10
C PHE A 30 2.57 16.50 -4.90
N VAL A 31 3.35 15.42 -5.02
CA VAL A 31 4.18 14.89 -3.93
C VAL A 31 5.23 15.90 -3.48
N GLU A 32 5.93 16.56 -4.43
CA GLU A 32 6.95 17.58 -4.13
C GLU A 32 6.36 18.83 -3.45
N LYS A 33 5.11 19.19 -3.78
CA LYS A 33 4.46 20.39 -3.25
C LYS A 33 3.69 20.15 -1.94
N GLU A 34 2.96 19.03 -1.85
CA GLU A 34 1.96 18.84 -0.80
C GLU A 34 2.34 17.73 0.21
N ILE A 35 3.32 16.88 -0.08
CA ILE A 35 3.77 15.81 0.82
C ILE A 35 5.18 16.07 1.33
N ALA A 36 6.17 16.17 0.46
CA ALA A 36 7.58 16.24 0.82
C ALA A 36 7.95 17.34 1.84
N PRO A 37 7.33 18.55 1.81
CA PRO A 37 7.63 19.58 2.81
C PRO A 37 7.23 19.22 4.24
N HIS A 38 6.26 18.33 4.42
CA HIS A 38 5.65 17.98 5.71
C HIS A 38 6.13 16.65 6.28
N VAL A 39 6.92 15.88 5.55
CA VAL A 39 7.30 14.50 5.93
C VAL A 39 7.95 14.41 7.29
N MET A 40 8.87 15.33 7.61
CA MET A 40 9.58 15.29 8.88
C MET A 40 8.64 15.58 10.04
N GLU A 41 7.74 16.55 9.89
CA GLU A 41 6.70 16.87 10.87
C GLU A 41 5.80 15.63 11.12
N TRP A 42 5.36 14.98 10.06
CA TRP A 42 4.49 13.79 10.17
C TRP A 42 5.20 12.55 10.73
N GLU A 43 6.49 12.36 10.38
CA GLU A 43 7.29 11.28 10.97
C GLU A 43 7.51 11.51 12.48
N GLU A 44 7.75 12.76 12.92
CA GLU A 44 7.88 13.13 14.33
C GLU A 44 6.55 13.01 15.09
N ALA A 45 5.43 13.47 14.49
CA ALA A 45 4.08 13.34 15.02
C ALA A 45 3.60 11.88 15.05
N ARG A 46 4.27 10.98 14.34
CA ARG A 46 3.88 9.57 14.15
C ARG A 46 2.50 9.40 13.50
N GLU A 47 2.13 10.39 12.69
CA GLU A 47 0.86 10.43 11.98
C GLU A 47 0.88 11.49 10.89
N PHE A 48 0.36 11.18 9.70
CA PHE A 48 0.00 12.19 8.72
C PHE A 48 -1.51 12.47 8.79
N PRO A 49 -1.96 13.68 8.44
CA PRO A 49 -3.34 14.09 8.62
C PRO A 49 -4.31 13.27 7.73
N ARG A 50 -5.51 12.99 8.25
CA ARG A 50 -6.56 12.27 7.52
C ARG A 50 -6.97 13.00 6.24
N GLU A 51 -6.92 14.32 6.24
CA GLU A 51 -7.22 15.20 5.13
C GLU A 51 -6.36 14.92 3.89
N LEU A 52 -5.20 14.26 4.06
CA LEU A 52 -4.38 13.85 2.93
C LEU A 52 -5.08 12.79 2.06
N PHE A 53 -5.91 11.91 2.65
CA PHE A 53 -6.73 10.99 1.86
C PHE A 53 -7.77 11.74 1.03
N ASN A 54 -8.47 12.70 1.61
CA ASN A 54 -9.41 13.55 0.87
C ASN A 54 -8.71 14.29 -0.27
N ARG A 55 -7.52 14.85 0.01
CA ARG A 55 -6.74 15.57 -1.01
C ARG A 55 -6.27 14.65 -2.15
N CYS A 56 -5.84 13.44 -1.86
CA CYS A 56 -5.50 12.44 -2.87
C CYS A 56 -6.74 12.01 -3.68
N ALA A 57 -7.91 11.91 -3.05
CA ALA A 57 -9.18 11.59 -3.70
C ALA A 57 -9.62 12.70 -4.68
N GLU A 58 -9.57 13.98 -4.27
CA GLU A 58 -9.87 15.14 -5.12
C GLU A 58 -9.04 15.15 -6.41
N LEU A 59 -7.82 14.62 -6.36
CA LEU A 59 -6.91 14.52 -7.50
C LEU A 59 -7.03 13.16 -8.23
N GLY A 60 -7.93 12.29 -7.81
CA GLY A 60 -8.19 10.97 -8.40
C GLY A 60 -7.16 9.90 -8.06
N PHE A 61 -6.17 10.16 -7.19
CA PHE A 61 -5.07 9.24 -6.92
C PHE A 61 -5.48 7.99 -6.13
N LEU A 62 -6.56 8.05 -5.33
CA LEU A 62 -7.06 6.87 -4.61
C LEU A 62 -7.82 5.89 -5.51
N GLY A 63 -8.32 6.37 -6.66
CA GLY A 63 -9.16 5.62 -7.56
C GLY A 63 -8.53 5.30 -8.93
N LEU A 64 -7.20 5.40 -9.10
CA LEU A 64 -6.53 5.36 -10.40
C LEU A 64 -6.92 4.18 -11.30
N LYS A 65 -7.07 2.98 -10.74
CA LYS A 65 -7.38 1.76 -11.50
C LYS A 65 -8.85 1.33 -11.46
N PHE A 66 -9.66 1.99 -10.62
CA PHE A 66 -11.07 1.64 -10.50
C PHE A 66 -11.90 2.32 -11.61
N PRO A 67 -13.03 1.72 -12.03
CA PRO A 67 -13.91 2.29 -13.04
C PRO A 67 -14.50 3.64 -12.64
N GLU A 68 -14.79 4.47 -13.65
CA GLU A 68 -15.40 5.79 -13.47
C GLU A 68 -16.78 5.72 -12.80
N GLU A 69 -17.54 4.66 -13.00
CA GLU A 69 -18.86 4.43 -12.37
C GLU A 69 -18.79 4.39 -10.84
N TYR A 70 -17.62 4.07 -10.25
CA TYR A 70 -17.36 4.10 -8.80
C TYR A 70 -16.58 5.36 -8.36
N GLY A 71 -16.38 6.34 -9.25
CA GLY A 71 -15.58 7.53 -8.97
C GLY A 71 -14.09 7.35 -9.23
N GLY A 72 -13.67 6.24 -9.83
CA GLY A 72 -12.29 5.99 -10.23
C GLY A 72 -11.90 6.70 -11.51
N GLN A 73 -10.67 6.46 -11.98
CA GLN A 73 -10.11 7.10 -13.20
C GLN A 73 -10.09 6.15 -14.41
N GLY A 74 -10.63 4.94 -14.32
CA GLY A 74 -10.66 3.96 -15.40
C GLY A 74 -9.29 3.46 -15.87
N GLY A 75 -8.24 3.72 -15.10
CA GLY A 75 -6.88 3.35 -15.43
C GLY A 75 -6.56 1.87 -15.24
N SER A 76 -5.30 1.55 -15.12
CA SER A 76 -4.81 0.17 -15.00
C SER A 76 -3.76 0.04 -13.89
N HIS A 77 -3.23 -1.17 -13.70
CA HIS A 77 -2.10 -1.42 -12.82
C HIS A 77 -0.85 -0.57 -13.14
N LEU A 78 -0.72 -0.04 -14.37
CA LEU A 78 0.37 0.89 -14.71
C LEU A 78 0.21 2.24 -14.01
N HIS A 79 -1.02 2.71 -13.84
CA HIS A 79 -1.32 3.97 -13.15
C HIS A 79 -1.00 3.83 -11.64
N ASP A 80 -1.40 2.72 -11.01
CA ASP A 80 -1.02 2.39 -9.63
C ASP A 80 0.51 2.30 -9.47
N ALA A 81 1.19 1.65 -10.42
CA ALA A 81 2.65 1.51 -10.38
C ALA A 81 3.37 2.88 -10.42
N ILE A 82 2.89 3.80 -11.24
CA ILE A 82 3.42 5.18 -11.31
C ILE A 82 3.19 5.91 -9.99
N TRP A 83 1.97 5.82 -9.46
CA TRP A 83 1.63 6.43 -8.18
C TRP A 83 2.57 5.98 -7.07
N VAL A 84 2.73 4.68 -6.90
CA VAL A 84 3.58 4.11 -5.85
C VAL A 84 5.07 4.43 -6.04
N GLU A 85 5.56 4.38 -7.29
CA GLU A 85 6.95 4.70 -7.60
C GLU A 85 7.27 6.17 -7.29
N GLU A 86 6.45 7.12 -7.77
CA GLU A 86 6.70 8.54 -7.56
C GLU A 86 6.45 8.97 -6.10
N LEU A 87 5.42 8.41 -5.44
CA LEU A 87 5.18 8.64 -4.03
C LEU A 87 6.38 8.21 -3.17
N SER A 88 6.94 7.04 -3.44
CA SER A 88 8.12 6.53 -2.75
C SER A 88 9.40 7.31 -3.09
N ARG A 89 9.53 7.77 -4.33
CA ARG A 89 10.70 8.51 -4.81
C ARG A 89 10.74 9.94 -4.30
N ARG A 90 9.60 10.63 -4.29
CA ARG A 90 9.52 12.08 -4.03
C ARG A 90 9.01 12.41 -2.65
N GLY A 91 8.13 11.55 -2.09
CA GLY A 91 7.52 11.75 -0.79
C GLY A 91 8.48 11.67 0.39
N ALA A 92 9.66 11.06 0.22
CA ALA A 92 10.70 10.90 1.24
C ALA A 92 10.25 10.24 2.56
N SER A 93 9.02 9.73 2.63
CA SER A 93 8.47 8.97 3.77
C SER A 93 7.84 7.67 3.32
N GLY A 94 8.38 6.55 3.81
CA GLY A 94 7.78 5.25 3.63
C GLY A 94 6.47 5.11 4.41
N GLY A 95 6.29 5.87 5.49
CA GLY A 95 5.06 5.87 6.30
C GLY A 95 3.87 6.43 5.55
N VAL A 96 4.00 7.59 4.94
CA VAL A 96 2.92 8.19 4.12
C VAL A 96 2.57 7.28 2.94
N ALA A 97 3.59 6.77 2.23
CA ALA A 97 3.38 5.84 1.12
C ALA A 97 2.67 4.56 1.58
N ALA A 98 3.07 3.98 2.71
CA ALA A 98 2.44 2.79 3.27
C ALA A 98 0.97 3.02 3.62
N GLY A 99 0.63 4.12 4.30
CA GLY A 99 -0.74 4.42 4.69
C GLY A 99 -1.68 4.63 3.49
N LEU A 100 -1.26 5.44 2.51
CA LEU A 100 -2.06 5.71 1.31
C LEU A 100 -2.24 4.43 0.46
N ASN A 101 -1.16 3.66 0.25
CA ASN A 101 -1.23 2.45 -0.57
C ASN A 101 -1.95 1.29 0.13
N ALA A 102 -1.85 1.16 1.45
CA ALA A 102 -2.61 0.15 2.20
C ALA A 102 -4.12 0.34 2.01
N HIS A 103 -4.58 1.57 1.91
CA HIS A 103 -5.96 1.88 1.60
C HIS A 103 -6.28 1.60 0.11
N SER A 104 -5.65 2.34 -0.81
CA SER A 104 -6.04 2.39 -2.24
C SER A 104 -5.70 1.12 -3.02
N SER A 105 -4.57 0.50 -2.72
CA SER A 105 -4.01 -0.58 -3.56
C SER A 105 -4.05 -1.95 -2.88
N ILE A 106 -4.41 -2.01 -1.58
CA ILE A 106 -4.43 -3.25 -0.79
C ILE A 106 -5.83 -3.55 -0.23
N ALA A 107 -6.45 -2.60 0.50
CA ALA A 107 -7.75 -2.84 1.15
C ALA A 107 -8.95 -2.73 0.19
N MET A 108 -8.92 -1.81 -0.76
CA MET A 108 -10.03 -1.63 -1.71
C MET A 108 -10.14 -2.67 -2.82
N PRO A 109 -9.03 -3.22 -3.39
CA PRO A 109 -9.12 -4.19 -4.47
C PRO A 109 -9.96 -5.45 -4.16
N PRO A 110 -9.89 -6.07 -2.98
CA PRO A 110 -10.77 -7.19 -2.65
C PRO A 110 -12.26 -6.83 -2.74
N ILE A 111 -12.65 -5.62 -2.30
CA ILE A 111 -14.05 -5.15 -2.38
C ILE A 111 -14.47 -4.98 -3.84
N PHE A 112 -13.61 -4.39 -4.67
CA PHE A 112 -13.88 -4.24 -6.10
C PHE A 112 -14.01 -5.59 -6.82
N ASN A 113 -13.07 -6.51 -6.57
CA ASN A 113 -12.95 -7.76 -7.31
C ASN A 113 -14.00 -8.81 -6.90
N PHE A 114 -14.34 -8.86 -5.61
CA PHE A 114 -15.15 -9.95 -5.04
C PHE A 114 -16.46 -9.46 -4.43
N GLY A 115 -16.63 -8.17 -4.20
CA GLY A 115 -17.83 -7.58 -3.63
C GLY A 115 -18.99 -7.53 -4.63
N ASP A 116 -20.20 -7.54 -4.11
CA ASP A 116 -21.40 -7.21 -4.85
C ASP A 116 -21.57 -5.68 -4.99
N GLU A 117 -22.64 -5.26 -5.68
CA GLU A 117 -22.88 -3.82 -5.91
C GLU A 117 -23.18 -3.06 -4.63
N TRP A 118 -23.91 -3.65 -3.67
CA TRP A 118 -24.16 -3.02 -2.38
C TRP A 118 -22.86 -2.77 -1.61
N GLN A 119 -21.95 -3.76 -1.60
CA GLN A 119 -20.65 -3.68 -0.93
C GLN A 119 -19.73 -2.63 -1.59
N ARG A 120 -19.73 -2.55 -2.93
CA ARG A 120 -18.97 -1.51 -3.65
C ARG A 120 -19.49 -0.11 -3.31
N GLN A 121 -20.81 0.09 -3.29
CA GLN A 121 -21.40 1.38 -2.92
C GLN A 121 -21.13 1.76 -1.46
N ARG A 122 -21.09 0.78 -0.56
CA ARG A 122 -20.90 1.03 0.88
C ARG A 122 -19.46 1.36 1.27
N TRP A 123 -18.47 0.73 0.64
CA TRP A 123 -17.07 0.84 1.05
C TRP A 123 -16.13 1.30 -0.07
N LEU A 124 -16.27 0.85 -1.31
CA LEU A 124 -15.37 1.22 -2.39
C LEU A 124 -15.59 2.68 -2.81
N VAL A 125 -16.83 3.09 -3.08
CA VAL A 125 -17.13 4.46 -3.50
C VAL A 125 -16.69 5.48 -2.47
N PRO A 126 -17.09 5.41 -1.18
CA PRO A 126 -16.59 6.36 -0.18
C PRO A 126 -15.09 6.19 0.12
N GLY A 127 -14.50 5.02 -0.13
CA GLY A 127 -13.05 4.81 -0.07
C GLY A 127 -12.32 5.58 -1.18
N ILE A 128 -12.78 5.51 -2.42
CA ILE A 128 -12.24 6.28 -3.55
C ILE A 128 -12.38 7.78 -3.31
N ALA A 129 -13.50 8.20 -2.71
CA ALA A 129 -13.76 9.60 -2.35
C ALA A 129 -12.92 10.09 -1.14
N GLY A 130 -12.16 9.20 -0.48
CA GLY A 130 -11.37 9.54 0.70
C GLY A 130 -12.18 9.79 1.98
N GLU A 131 -13.48 9.51 1.95
CA GLU A 131 -14.41 9.67 3.07
C GLU A 131 -14.24 8.56 4.10
N LYS A 132 -13.96 7.32 3.63
CA LYS A 132 -13.66 6.16 4.47
C LYS A 132 -12.26 5.63 4.18
N ILE A 133 -11.54 5.25 5.22
CA ILE A 133 -10.22 4.64 5.14
C ILE A 133 -10.35 3.14 5.37
N GLY A 134 -9.81 2.34 4.46
CA GLY A 134 -9.78 0.89 4.57
C GLY A 134 -8.46 0.35 5.09
N ALA A 135 -8.54 -0.80 5.76
CA ALA A 135 -7.41 -1.64 6.15
C ALA A 135 -7.61 -3.09 5.69
N LEU A 136 -6.52 -3.86 5.59
CA LEU A 136 -6.56 -5.30 5.33
C LEU A 136 -6.05 -6.06 6.56
N GLY A 137 -6.89 -6.89 7.15
CA GLY A 137 -6.62 -7.65 8.38
C GLY A 137 -6.41 -9.13 8.10
N ILE A 138 -5.16 -9.57 7.89
CA ILE A 138 -4.83 -10.99 7.66
C ILE A 138 -3.94 -11.51 8.80
N THR A 139 -2.83 -10.83 9.08
CA THR A 139 -1.79 -11.26 10.02
C THR A 139 -2.30 -11.29 11.46
N GLU A 140 -1.94 -12.35 12.18
CA GLU A 140 -2.24 -12.55 13.59
C GLU A 140 -0.95 -12.77 14.41
N PRO A 141 -0.97 -12.64 15.74
CA PRO A 141 0.22 -12.90 16.56
C PRO A 141 0.85 -14.28 16.34
N GLY A 142 0.05 -15.27 15.94
CA GLY A 142 0.50 -16.64 15.67
C GLY A 142 0.58 -17.04 14.20
N ALA A 143 0.21 -16.15 13.26
CA ALA A 143 0.12 -16.47 11.83
C ALA A 143 0.49 -15.27 10.96
N GLY A 144 1.55 -15.40 10.17
CA GLY A 144 2.01 -14.41 9.22
C GLY A 144 2.20 -15.01 7.84
N SER A 145 3.39 -15.54 7.53
CA SER A 145 3.65 -16.21 6.24
C SER A 145 2.75 -17.42 6.01
N ASP A 146 2.43 -18.15 7.08
CA ASP A 146 1.45 -19.24 7.07
C ASP A 146 0.04 -18.69 7.31
N VAL A 147 -0.55 -18.11 6.28
CA VAL A 147 -1.91 -17.54 6.31
C VAL A 147 -2.97 -18.60 6.65
N ALA A 148 -2.74 -19.86 6.29
CA ALA A 148 -3.67 -20.95 6.59
C ALA A 148 -3.85 -21.21 8.08
N SER A 149 -2.90 -20.77 8.90
CA SER A 149 -2.88 -20.95 10.37
C SER A 149 -3.55 -19.81 11.15
N ILE A 150 -4.26 -18.87 10.50
CA ILE A 150 -5.05 -17.85 11.21
C ILE A 150 -6.10 -18.52 12.10
N ARG A 151 -6.43 -17.86 13.21
CA ARG A 151 -7.34 -18.38 14.25
C ARG A 151 -8.53 -17.48 14.54
N THR A 152 -8.54 -16.25 14.06
CA THR A 152 -9.72 -15.37 14.16
C THR A 152 -10.90 -16.11 13.55
N SER A 153 -11.89 -16.40 14.36
CA SER A 153 -13.07 -17.21 13.99
C SER A 153 -14.27 -16.31 13.69
N ALA A 154 -15.12 -16.78 12.79
CA ALA A 154 -16.40 -16.17 12.49
C ALA A 154 -17.46 -17.29 12.53
N LYS A 155 -18.11 -17.44 13.66
CA LYS A 155 -19.16 -18.43 13.84
C LYS A 155 -20.46 -17.93 13.25
N ARG A 156 -21.07 -18.71 12.35
CA ARG A 156 -22.37 -18.39 11.78
C ARG A 156 -23.44 -18.36 12.87
N VAL A 157 -24.23 -17.31 12.87
CA VAL A 157 -25.40 -17.09 13.74
C VAL A 157 -26.57 -16.60 12.91
N ASP A 158 -27.74 -16.38 13.52
CA ASP A 158 -28.89 -15.84 12.80
C ASP A 158 -28.58 -14.43 12.28
N GLY A 159 -28.74 -14.22 10.97
CA GLY A 159 -28.52 -12.97 10.27
C GLY A 159 -27.03 -12.58 10.03
N GLY A 160 -26.04 -13.43 10.34
CA GLY A 160 -24.65 -13.10 10.11
C GLY A 160 -23.62 -13.98 10.81
N PHE A 161 -22.56 -13.34 11.30
CA PHE A 161 -21.42 -14.00 11.93
C PHE A 161 -21.07 -13.35 13.26
N LEU A 162 -20.61 -14.14 14.21
CA LEU A 162 -20.02 -13.68 15.46
C LEU A 162 -18.50 -13.87 15.39
N VAL A 163 -17.76 -12.74 15.35
CA VAL A 163 -16.31 -12.75 15.13
C VAL A 163 -15.57 -12.62 16.44
N ASN A 164 -14.58 -13.50 16.64
CA ASN A 164 -13.68 -13.53 17.81
C ASN A 164 -12.24 -13.77 17.36
N GLY A 165 -11.30 -13.03 17.94
CA GLY A 165 -9.88 -13.18 17.66
C GLY A 165 -9.11 -11.86 17.69
N SER A 166 -7.99 -11.83 16.99
CA SER A 166 -7.15 -10.61 16.91
C SER A 166 -6.34 -10.55 15.65
N LYS A 167 -6.00 -9.33 15.23
CA LYS A 167 -5.11 -9.03 14.11
C LYS A 167 -3.96 -8.14 14.58
N THR A 168 -2.76 -8.36 14.03
CA THR A 168 -1.57 -7.57 14.36
C THR A 168 -0.85 -7.07 13.11
N PHE A 169 -0.05 -6.03 13.26
CA PHE A 169 0.68 -5.36 12.17
C PHE A 169 -0.22 -4.77 11.08
N ILE A 170 -1.40 -4.29 11.45
CA ILE A 170 -2.38 -3.78 10.49
C ILE A 170 -2.09 -2.31 10.18
N THR A 171 -1.62 -2.02 8.98
CA THR A 171 -1.43 -0.66 8.47
C THR A 171 -2.80 0.02 8.32
N ASN A 172 -2.91 1.26 8.76
CA ASN A 172 -4.15 2.01 8.96
C ASN A 172 -5.09 1.39 10.02
N GLY A 173 -4.69 0.36 10.74
CA GLY A 173 -5.55 -0.34 11.69
C GLY A 173 -6.08 0.53 12.84
N VAL A 174 -5.41 1.65 13.14
CA VAL A 174 -5.85 2.60 14.17
C VAL A 174 -6.88 3.59 13.63
N ARG A 175 -6.72 4.03 12.38
CA ARG A 175 -7.54 5.08 11.75
C ARG A 175 -8.62 4.57 10.78
N ALA A 176 -8.61 3.27 10.45
CA ALA A 176 -9.52 2.70 9.48
C ALA A 176 -10.99 2.81 9.93
N ASP A 177 -11.85 3.13 8.97
CA ASP A 177 -13.31 3.09 9.14
C ASP A 177 -13.85 1.68 8.87
N PHE A 178 -13.16 0.90 8.04
CA PHE A 178 -13.48 -0.50 7.78
C PHE A 178 -12.23 -1.35 7.54
N MET A 179 -12.35 -2.63 7.80
CA MET A 179 -11.30 -3.62 7.58
C MET A 179 -11.82 -4.80 6.78
N VAL A 180 -11.17 -5.12 5.66
CA VAL A 180 -11.33 -6.41 4.99
C VAL A 180 -10.56 -7.45 5.80
N CYS A 181 -11.25 -8.32 6.51
CA CYS A 181 -10.69 -9.20 7.52
C CYS A 181 -10.78 -10.68 7.10
N ALA A 182 -9.64 -11.37 7.10
CA ALA A 182 -9.59 -12.81 6.91
C ALA A 182 -9.98 -13.52 8.21
N VAL A 183 -10.96 -14.40 8.15
CA VAL A 183 -11.49 -15.13 9.31
C VAL A 183 -11.69 -16.60 8.97
N LYS A 184 -11.74 -17.47 10.00
CA LYS A 184 -12.15 -18.87 9.89
C LYS A 184 -13.66 -18.98 10.06
N THR A 185 -14.35 -19.40 9.03
CA THR A 185 -15.81 -19.66 9.03
C THR A 185 -16.15 -21.14 9.26
N THR A 186 -15.17 -22.04 9.09
CA THR A 186 -15.32 -23.46 9.43
C THR A 186 -14.14 -23.94 10.26
N GLU A 187 -14.36 -25.03 11.04
CA GLU A 187 -13.30 -25.70 11.79
C GLU A 187 -12.40 -26.59 10.92
N GLU A 188 -12.73 -26.77 9.64
CA GLU A 188 -11.89 -27.50 8.69
C GLU A 188 -10.52 -26.87 8.58
N GLY A 189 -9.49 -27.66 8.82
CA GLY A 189 -8.11 -27.19 8.84
C GLY A 189 -7.61 -26.75 7.45
N GLY A 190 -6.54 -25.92 7.44
CA GLY A 190 -5.86 -25.50 6.22
C GLY A 190 -6.55 -24.37 5.47
N HIS A 191 -6.48 -24.42 4.14
CA HIS A 191 -6.89 -23.32 3.26
C HIS A 191 -8.41 -23.18 3.08
N GLY A 192 -9.15 -24.26 3.27
CA GLY A 192 -10.56 -24.39 2.92
C GLY A 192 -11.55 -23.77 3.90
N GLY A 193 -11.14 -23.14 4.96
CA GLY A 193 -12.06 -22.56 5.95
C GLY A 193 -11.92 -21.05 6.14
N ILE A 194 -11.26 -20.37 5.20
CA ILE A 194 -11.03 -18.92 5.30
C ILE A 194 -12.05 -18.17 4.44
N SER A 195 -12.65 -17.12 5.02
CA SER A 195 -13.52 -16.17 4.35
C SER A 195 -13.03 -14.75 4.58
N PHE A 196 -13.43 -13.81 3.73
CA PHE A 196 -13.30 -12.39 4.01
C PHE A 196 -14.63 -11.83 4.52
N LEU A 197 -14.57 -11.13 5.65
CA LEU A 197 -15.65 -10.29 6.16
C LEU A 197 -15.18 -8.82 6.17
N VAL A 198 -16.08 -7.90 5.87
CA VAL A 198 -15.82 -6.47 6.07
C VAL A 198 -16.35 -6.07 7.44
N LEU A 199 -15.44 -5.72 8.36
CA LEU A 199 -15.77 -5.23 9.69
C LEU A 199 -15.66 -3.70 9.69
N GLU A 200 -16.67 -3.00 10.21
CA GLU A 200 -16.59 -1.55 10.44
C GLU A 200 -16.07 -1.29 11.85
N SER A 201 -15.24 -0.26 12.00
CA SER A 201 -14.52 -0.01 13.27
C SER A 201 -15.43 0.45 14.43
N ASP A 202 -16.65 0.85 14.13
CA ASP A 202 -17.68 1.23 15.10
C ASP A 202 -18.56 0.07 15.59
N MET A 203 -18.33 -1.15 15.06
CA MET A 203 -19.06 -2.34 15.50
C MET A 203 -18.73 -2.67 16.97
N PRO A 204 -19.76 -2.94 17.81
CA PRO A 204 -19.53 -3.34 19.20
C PRO A 204 -18.60 -4.58 19.28
N GLY A 205 -17.58 -4.50 20.13
CA GLY A 205 -16.58 -5.56 20.31
C GLY A 205 -15.39 -5.47 19.37
N TYR A 206 -15.36 -4.55 18.41
CA TYR A 206 -14.16 -4.17 17.66
C TYR A 206 -13.33 -3.20 18.51
N GLU A 207 -12.09 -3.54 18.82
CA GLU A 207 -11.22 -2.72 19.66
C GLU A 207 -9.82 -2.60 19.06
N VAL A 208 -9.34 -1.36 18.93
CA VAL A 208 -7.92 -1.08 18.65
C VAL A 208 -7.17 -1.18 19.98
N THR A 209 -6.46 -2.26 20.19
CA THR A 209 -5.78 -2.55 21.47
C THR A 209 -4.42 -1.87 21.59
N SER A 210 -3.76 -1.60 20.46
CA SER A 210 -2.43 -0.99 20.45
C SER A 210 -2.16 -0.26 19.14
N LYS A 211 -1.47 0.90 19.24
CA LYS A 211 -0.73 1.53 18.15
C LYS A 211 0.74 1.18 18.32
N LEU A 212 1.28 0.40 17.38
CA LEU A 212 2.63 -0.13 17.49
C LEU A 212 3.71 0.94 17.32
N GLU A 213 4.74 0.89 18.16
CA GLU A 213 5.96 1.65 17.97
C GLU A 213 6.88 0.92 16.98
N LYS A 214 7.30 1.63 15.92
CA LYS A 214 8.07 1.04 14.81
C LYS A 214 9.48 1.62 14.74
N LEU A 215 10.42 0.88 14.13
CA LEU A 215 11.76 1.36 13.81
C LEU A 215 11.76 2.45 12.71
N GLY A 216 10.78 2.43 11.82
CA GLY A 216 10.61 3.39 10.72
C GLY A 216 9.15 3.43 10.27
N TRP A 217 8.88 4.24 9.22
CA TRP A 217 7.52 4.47 8.72
C TRP A 217 6.61 5.06 9.81
N HIS A 218 7.16 5.97 10.61
CA HIS A 218 6.45 6.49 11.78
C HIS A 218 5.17 7.22 11.41
N ALA A 219 5.15 7.93 10.27
CA ALA A 219 3.98 8.69 9.82
C ALA A 219 2.74 7.84 9.52
N SER A 220 2.85 6.52 9.26
CA SER A 220 1.68 5.63 9.22
C SER A 220 1.43 5.00 10.58
N ASP A 221 0.18 4.80 10.93
CA ASP A 221 -0.17 3.93 12.05
C ASP A 221 -0.09 2.45 11.66
N THR A 222 0.16 1.63 12.65
CA THR A 222 0.10 0.16 12.53
C THR A 222 -0.53 -0.34 13.82
N GLY A 223 -1.68 -0.98 13.71
CA GLY A 223 -2.50 -1.36 14.87
C GLY A 223 -2.45 -2.85 15.20
N GLU A 224 -2.78 -3.13 16.44
CA GLU A 224 -3.29 -4.40 16.91
C GLU A 224 -4.77 -4.25 17.21
N ILE A 225 -5.58 -5.19 16.74
CA ILE A 225 -7.04 -5.13 16.82
C ILE A 225 -7.53 -6.43 17.45
N ALA A 226 -8.43 -6.31 18.43
CA ALA A 226 -9.13 -7.45 19.02
C ALA A 226 -10.61 -7.44 18.64
N PHE A 227 -11.16 -8.62 18.52
CA PHE A 227 -12.57 -8.85 18.26
C PHE A 227 -13.14 -9.71 19.39
N SER A 228 -14.18 -9.20 20.06
CA SER A 228 -14.87 -9.87 21.16
C SER A 228 -16.36 -9.89 20.86
N ASP A 229 -16.85 -11.03 20.37
CA ASP A 229 -18.24 -11.22 19.97
C ASP A 229 -18.78 -10.13 19.01
N VAL A 230 -17.96 -9.73 18.04
CA VAL A 230 -18.37 -8.74 17.03
C VAL A 230 -19.42 -9.37 16.11
N PHE A 231 -20.66 -8.87 16.17
CA PHE A 231 -21.69 -9.27 15.20
C PHE A 231 -21.44 -8.59 13.85
N VAL A 232 -21.27 -9.41 12.82
CA VAL A 232 -21.06 -8.97 11.44
C VAL A 232 -22.22 -9.48 10.59
N PRO A 233 -23.05 -8.60 9.99
CA PRO A 233 -24.17 -8.98 9.14
C PRO A 233 -23.72 -9.86 7.96
N GLU A 234 -24.63 -10.72 7.46
CA GLU A 234 -24.34 -11.65 6.36
C GLU A 234 -23.94 -10.93 5.07
N GLU A 235 -24.51 -9.78 4.79
CA GLU A 235 -24.17 -8.93 3.63
C GLU A 235 -22.74 -8.36 3.67
N HIS A 236 -22.02 -8.49 4.79
CA HIS A 236 -20.61 -8.13 4.91
C HIS A 236 -19.65 -9.27 4.49
N LEU A 237 -20.17 -10.44 4.14
CA LEU A 237 -19.37 -11.54 3.57
C LEU A 237 -18.91 -11.16 2.16
N LEU A 238 -17.61 -11.05 1.98
CA LEU A 238 -17.03 -10.62 0.71
C LEU A 238 -16.77 -11.83 -0.20
N GLY A 239 -17.55 -11.93 -1.26
CA GLY A 239 -17.53 -13.09 -2.16
C GLY A 239 -18.15 -14.33 -1.54
N GLU A 240 -17.61 -15.51 -1.83
CA GLU A 240 -18.14 -16.78 -1.34
C GLU A 240 -17.56 -17.16 0.01
N GLU A 241 -18.36 -17.75 0.88
CA GLU A 241 -17.90 -18.35 2.15
C GLU A 241 -16.86 -19.44 1.86
N ASN A 242 -15.78 -19.45 2.62
CA ASN A 242 -14.61 -20.32 2.44
C ASN A 242 -13.77 -20.06 1.16
N GLY A 243 -14.07 -19.01 0.39
CA GLY A 243 -13.29 -18.58 -0.77
C GLY A 243 -12.12 -17.65 -0.45
N GLY A 244 -11.97 -17.22 0.80
CA GLY A 244 -11.04 -16.18 1.21
C GLY A 244 -9.58 -16.47 0.94
N PHE A 245 -9.13 -17.71 1.02
CA PHE A 245 -7.72 -18.04 0.71
C PHE A 245 -7.37 -17.73 -0.75
N GLN A 246 -8.25 -18.06 -1.67
CA GLN A 246 -8.05 -17.76 -3.10
C GLN A 246 -8.06 -16.26 -3.35
N GLN A 247 -8.94 -15.53 -2.69
CA GLN A 247 -9.02 -14.06 -2.75
C GLN A 247 -7.72 -13.41 -2.23
N ILE A 248 -7.15 -13.92 -1.12
CA ILE A 248 -5.86 -13.48 -0.58
C ILE A 248 -4.75 -13.71 -1.61
N MET A 249 -4.67 -14.89 -2.20
CA MET A 249 -3.61 -15.22 -3.17
C MET A 249 -3.70 -14.36 -4.43
N ALA A 250 -4.90 -14.11 -4.94
CA ALA A 250 -5.12 -13.24 -6.09
C ALA A 250 -4.65 -11.79 -5.82
N ASN A 251 -4.94 -11.26 -4.63
CA ASN A 251 -4.53 -9.91 -4.25
C ASN A 251 -3.01 -9.79 -4.00
N PHE A 252 -2.42 -10.78 -3.34
CA PHE A 252 -1.00 -10.78 -2.95
C PHE A 252 -0.02 -10.73 -4.12
N ALA A 253 -0.37 -11.25 -5.29
CA ALA A 253 0.48 -11.19 -6.47
C ALA A 253 0.76 -9.72 -6.85
N TRP A 254 -0.30 -8.92 -6.93
CA TRP A 254 -0.19 -7.50 -7.20
C TRP A 254 0.51 -6.74 -6.07
N GLU A 255 0.14 -6.98 -4.81
CA GLU A 255 0.73 -6.29 -3.66
C GLU A 255 2.25 -6.45 -3.60
N ARG A 256 2.78 -7.66 -3.83
CA ARG A 256 4.23 -7.93 -3.84
C ARG A 256 4.94 -7.19 -4.96
N LEU A 257 4.34 -7.13 -6.15
CA LEU A 257 4.90 -6.40 -7.27
C LEU A 257 4.89 -4.89 -6.99
N LEU A 258 3.81 -4.37 -6.42
CA LEU A 258 3.66 -2.97 -6.04
C LEU A 258 4.72 -2.55 -5.02
N MET A 259 4.98 -3.37 -4.00
CA MET A 259 6.06 -3.14 -3.02
C MET A 259 7.43 -3.10 -3.69
N SER A 260 7.67 -3.95 -4.68
CA SER A 260 8.93 -3.95 -5.44
C SER A 260 9.11 -2.66 -6.25
N ILE A 261 8.04 -2.15 -6.86
CA ILE A 261 8.05 -0.88 -7.60
C ILE A 261 8.28 0.31 -6.66
N GLY A 262 7.61 0.32 -5.50
CA GLY A 262 7.85 1.34 -4.47
C GLY A 262 9.30 1.35 -3.97
N ALA A 263 9.89 0.16 -3.78
CA ALA A 263 11.30 0.05 -3.40
C ALA A 263 12.25 0.65 -4.44
N ILE A 264 11.94 0.53 -5.75
CA ILE A 264 12.73 1.17 -6.82
C ILE A 264 12.66 2.70 -6.71
N GLY A 265 11.47 3.26 -6.47
CA GLY A 265 11.31 4.69 -6.21
C GLY A 265 12.15 5.17 -5.02
N ALA A 266 12.12 4.44 -3.91
CA ALA A 266 12.93 4.73 -2.73
C ALA A 266 14.44 4.61 -2.99
N MET A 267 14.89 3.61 -3.75
CA MET A 267 16.29 3.46 -4.15
C MET A 267 16.79 4.64 -4.98
N ASP A 268 15.99 5.16 -5.90
CA ASP A 268 16.32 6.38 -6.65
C ASP A 268 16.56 7.57 -5.72
N ARG A 269 15.66 7.76 -4.75
CA ARG A 269 15.81 8.84 -3.76
C ARG A 269 17.07 8.70 -2.93
N LEU A 270 17.37 7.49 -2.49
CA LEU A 270 18.58 7.22 -1.71
C LEU A 270 19.85 7.49 -2.52
N ILE A 271 19.89 7.19 -3.81
CA ILE A 271 21.01 7.52 -4.71
C ILE A 271 21.17 9.05 -4.81
N GLU A 272 20.07 9.76 -5.04
CA GLU A 272 20.08 11.23 -5.14
C GLU A 272 20.64 11.88 -3.87
N VAL A 273 20.12 11.50 -2.70
CA VAL A 273 20.58 11.99 -1.40
C VAL A 273 22.06 11.66 -1.18
N SER A 274 22.47 10.42 -1.50
CA SER A 274 23.87 9.98 -1.35
C SER A 274 24.84 10.76 -2.25
N VAL A 275 24.43 11.01 -3.51
CA VAL A 275 25.22 11.79 -4.47
C VAL A 275 25.37 13.24 -4.01
N ASN A 276 24.29 13.86 -3.55
CA ASN A 276 24.32 15.24 -3.09
C ASN A 276 25.21 15.38 -1.85
N TYR A 277 25.02 14.53 -0.85
CA TYR A 277 25.88 14.50 0.32
C TYR A 277 27.37 14.26 -0.02
N ALA A 278 27.65 13.34 -0.94
CA ALA A 278 29.02 13.06 -1.38
C ALA A 278 29.69 14.21 -2.12
N LYS A 279 28.91 15.11 -2.75
CA LYS A 279 29.42 16.35 -3.36
C LYS A 279 29.70 17.45 -2.34
N GLU A 280 28.93 17.53 -1.27
CA GLU A 280 29.00 18.59 -0.25
C GLU A 280 29.98 18.27 0.87
N ARG A 281 29.95 17.05 1.39
CA ARG A 281 30.78 16.63 2.53
C ARG A 281 32.26 16.62 2.16
N GLN A 282 33.05 17.38 2.90
CA GLN A 282 34.49 17.47 2.75
C GLN A 282 35.23 16.53 3.72
N ALA A 283 36.28 15.86 3.24
CA ALA A 283 37.27 15.15 4.04
C ALA A 283 38.61 15.17 3.31
N PHE A 284 39.70 15.31 4.04
CA PHE A 284 41.04 15.41 3.49
C PHE A 284 41.20 16.52 2.43
N GLY A 285 40.55 17.67 2.64
CA GLY A 285 40.61 18.85 1.79
C GLY A 285 39.83 18.75 0.46
N ARG A 286 38.96 17.77 0.28
CA ARG A 286 38.15 17.60 -0.93
C ARG A 286 36.81 16.89 -0.68
N PRO A 287 35.81 17.02 -1.60
CA PRO A 287 34.54 16.30 -1.47
C PRO A 287 34.76 14.79 -1.38
N ILE A 288 34.00 14.13 -0.48
CA ILE A 288 34.13 12.65 -0.33
C ILE A 288 33.78 11.87 -1.60
N GLY A 289 32.95 12.43 -2.48
CA GLY A 289 32.64 11.89 -3.80
C GLY A 289 33.84 11.80 -4.76
N SER A 290 34.98 12.45 -4.42
CA SER A 290 36.23 12.30 -5.17
C SER A 290 36.98 10.99 -4.85
N PHE A 291 36.66 10.32 -3.72
CA PHE A 291 37.31 9.08 -3.34
C PHE A 291 36.69 7.88 -4.07
N GLN A 292 37.55 7.00 -4.59
CA GLN A 292 37.15 5.84 -5.37
C GLN A 292 36.20 4.90 -4.60
N ALA A 293 36.44 4.67 -3.31
CA ALA A 293 35.61 3.83 -2.45
C ALA A 293 34.15 4.33 -2.37
N ILE A 294 33.93 5.65 -2.30
CA ILE A 294 32.58 6.25 -2.29
C ILE A 294 31.94 6.16 -3.67
N ARG A 295 32.71 6.49 -4.72
CA ARG A 295 32.22 6.39 -6.13
C ARG A 295 31.77 4.98 -6.50
N HIS A 296 32.52 3.96 -6.07
CA HIS A 296 32.16 2.56 -6.35
C HIS A 296 30.87 2.15 -5.62
N LYS A 297 30.66 2.60 -4.38
CA LYS A 297 29.39 2.36 -3.65
C LYS A 297 28.20 2.97 -4.41
N ILE A 298 28.31 4.22 -4.82
CA ILE A 298 27.22 4.90 -5.56
C ILE A 298 26.98 4.23 -6.93
N ALA A 299 28.06 3.86 -7.65
CA ALA A 299 27.94 3.13 -8.91
C ALA A 299 27.23 1.78 -8.73
N MET A 300 27.55 1.04 -7.67
CA MET A 300 26.89 -0.22 -7.32
C MET A 300 25.40 -0.02 -7.00
N MET A 301 25.06 1.02 -6.22
CA MET A 301 23.66 1.38 -5.94
C MET A 301 22.91 1.63 -7.27
N ALA A 302 23.45 2.46 -8.15
CA ALA A 302 22.83 2.76 -9.44
C ALA A 302 22.66 1.51 -10.31
N THR A 303 23.71 0.68 -10.42
CA THR A 303 23.65 -0.57 -11.21
C THR A 303 22.57 -1.52 -10.70
N ARG A 304 22.48 -1.72 -9.38
CA ARG A 304 21.47 -2.58 -8.77
C ARG A 304 20.06 -2.03 -8.96
N THR A 305 19.89 -0.71 -8.81
CA THR A 305 18.60 -0.08 -9.01
C THR A 305 18.10 -0.25 -10.43
N GLU A 306 18.95 -0.02 -11.45
CA GLU A 306 18.56 -0.18 -12.85
C GLU A 306 18.28 -1.65 -13.22
N ALA A 307 19.04 -2.60 -12.70
CA ALA A 307 18.77 -4.02 -12.87
C ALA A 307 17.44 -4.44 -12.24
N SER A 308 17.16 -3.98 -11.00
CA SER A 308 15.91 -4.25 -10.32
C SER A 308 14.71 -3.61 -11.04
N ARG A 309 14.87 -2.39 -11.56
CA ARG A 309 13.85 -1.70 -12.34
C ARG A 309 13.51 -2.47 -13.62
N ALA A 310 14.51 -2.86 -14.39
CA ALA A 310 14.31 -3.63 -15.63
C ALA A 310 13.53 -4.92 -15.34
N PHE A 311 13.87 -5.62 -14.27
CA PHE A 311 13.19 -6.84 -13.86
C PHE A 311 11.75 -6.58 -13.40
N ALA A 312 11.53 -5.57 -12.56
CA ALA A 312 10.18 -5.24 -12.06
C ALA A 312 9.26 -4.76 -13.18
N TYR A 313 9.77 -3.99 -14.14
CA TYR A 313 8.95 -3.50 -15.25
C TYR A 313 8.61 -4.62 -16.25
N ASP A 314 9.53 -5.59 -16.49
CA ASP A 314 9.19 -6.77 -17.27
C ASP A 314 8.15 -7.64 -16.53
N THR A 315 8.30 -7.80 -15.20
CA THR A 315 7.30 -8.51 -14.39
C THR A 315 5.94 -7.81 -14.45
N LEU A 316 5.90 -6.48 -14.40
CA LEU A 316 4.66 -5.69 -14.53
C LEU A 316 3.99 -5.89 -15.89
N ARG A 317 4.80 -5.94 -16.97
CA ARG A 317 4.31 -6.25 -18.31
C ARG A 317 3.66 -7.64 -18.36
N ARG A 318 4.37 -8.67 -17.88
CA ARG A 318 3.88 -10.06 -17.83
C ARG A 318 2.63 -10.20 -16.96
N PHE A 319 2.62 -9.59 -15.78
CA PHE A 319 1.44 -9.60 -14.90
C PHE A 319 0.18 -9.08 -15.61
N ARG A 320 0.31 -8.03 -16.43
CA ARG A 320 -0.80 -7.51 -17.24
C ARG A 320 -1.23 -8.43 -18.37
N GLU A 321 -0.30 -9.21 -18.92
CA GLU A 321 -0.54 -10.20 -19.97
C GLU A 321 -1.09 -11.52 -19.43
N GLY A 322 -1.19 -11.66 -18.10
CA GLY A 322 -1.71 -12.85 -17.41
C GLY A 322 -0.69 -14.00 -17.32
N GLU A 323 0.62 -13.67 -17.42
CA GLU A 323 1.73 -14.63 -17.33
C GLU A 323 2.23 -14.81 -15.87
#